data_c2b974a900cb682c02f524e16dbc9516
#
_entry.id   c2b974a900cb682c02f524e16dbc9516
#
_cell.length_a   1.000
_cell.length_b   1.000
_cell.length_c   1.000
_cell.angle_alpha   90.00
_cell.angle_beta   90.00
_cell.angle_gamma   90.00
#
_symmetry.space_group_name_H-M   'P 1'
#
loop_
_entity.id
_entity.type
_entity.pdbx_description
1 polymer ?
#
loop_
_entity_poly.entity_id
_entity_poly.type
_entity_poly.pdbx_seq_one_letter_code
_entity_poly.pdbx_strand_id
1 'polypeptide(L)'
;MLSHMENFIDNVAGKVIAYHSDSPVDMERTSSSFRRGDLHGIASTTYQYGAHRPTPDLGGNVVPGCERLYLVGPFQHPGGGVFGAGRAAAIRAFEDLKLDFAKVGAR
;
A
#
# COMPACT_ATOMS: atom_id res chain seq x y z
N MET A 1 -17.90 13.02 -13.89
CA MET A 1 -17.06 13.37 -12.71
C MET A 1 -16.80 14.87 -12.62
N LEU A 2 -16.22 15.53 -13.64
CA LEU A 2 -15.96 16.99 -13.60
C LEU A 2 -17.23 17.80 -13.35
N SER A 3 -18.31 17.55 -14.07
CA SER A 3 -19.61 18.21 -13.87
C SER A 3 -20.19 18.05 -12.45
N HIS A 4 -19.88 16.93 -11.78
CA HIS A 4 -20.28 16.74 -10.39
C HIS A 4 -19.43 17.58 -9.42
N MET A 5 -18.16 17.76 -9.73
CA MET A 5 -17.26 18.61 -8.91
C MET A 5 -17.66 20.07 -8.97
N GLU A 6 -18.22 20.55 -10.08
CA GLU A 6 -18.72 21.93 -10.23
C GLU A 6 -19.85 22.27 -9.26
N ASN A 7 -20.54 21.29 -8.69
CA ASN A 7 -21.53 21.51 -7.63
C ASN A 7 -20.90 21.95 -6.30
N PHE A 8 -19.59 21.74 -6.13
CA PHE A 8 -18.87 21.97 -4.87
C PHE A 8 -17.70 22.94 -5.02
N ILE A 9 -17.17 23.09 -6.23
CA ILE A 9 -15.98 23.91 -6.51
C ILE A 9 -16.23 24.75 -7.76
N ASP A 10 -16.17 26.05 -7.63
CA ASP A 10 -16.37 26.98 -8.73
C ASP A 10 -15.27 26.89 -9.78
N ASN A 11 -15.67 26.92 -11.05
CA ASN A 11 -14.80 27.04 -12.20
C ASN A 11 -13.78 25.87 -12.35
N VAL A 12 -14.16 24.67 -11.96
CA VAL A 12 -13.28 23.47 -12.08
C VAL A 12 -12.93 23.19 -13.53
N ALA A 13 -13.93 23.17 -14.42
CA ALA A 13 -13.72 22.84 -15.82
C ALA A 13 -12.74 23.79 -16.52
N GLY A 14 -12.77 25.09 -16.19
CA GLY A 14 -11.85 26.08 -16.74
C GLY A 14 -10.41 26.00 -16.20
N LYS A 15 -10.17 25.22 -15.15
CA LYS A 15 -8.85 25.05 -14.53
C LYS A 15 -8.21 23.67 -14.77
N VAL A 16 -8.93 22.75 -15.38
CA VAL A 16 -8.41 21.41 -15.72
C VAL A 16 -7.53 21.54 -16.95
N ILE A 17 -6.24 21.28 -16.80
CA ILE A 17 -5.25 21.27 -17.89
C ILE A 17 -5.34 19.97 -18.67
N ALA A 18 -5.44 18.86 -17.97
CA ALA A 18 -5.58 17.51 -18.53
C ALA A 18 -6.17 16.56 -17.48
N TYR A 19 -6.76 15.48 -17.94
CA TYR A 19 -7.16 14.38 -17.06
C TYR A 19 -6.85 13.03 -17.70
N HIS A 20 -6.61 12.05 -16.89
CA HIS A 20 -6.47 10.66 -17.26
C HIS A 20 -7.33 9.80 -16.34
N SER A 21 -7.84 8.69 -16.84
CA SER A 21 -8.68 7.78 -16.08
C SER A 21 -8.38 6.35 -16.51
N ASP A 22 -7.97 5.55 -15.57
CA ASP A 22 -7.76 4.12 -15.76
C ASP A 22 -8.95 3.33 -15.24
N SER A 23 -9.43 2.39 -16.02
CA SER A 23 -10.37 1.39 -15.56
C SER A 23 -9.64 0.26 -14.80
N PRO A 24 -10.34 -0.57 -14.00
CA PRO A 24 -9.73 -1.77 -13.41
C PRO A 24 -9.03 -2.69 -14.42
N VAL A 25 -9.55 -2.75 -15.65
CA VAL A 25 -8.93 -3.52 -16.73
C VAL A 25 -7.60 -2.89 -17.19
N ASP A 26 -7.53 -1.57 -17.23
CA ASP A 26 -6.30 -0.87 -17.60
C ASP A 26 -5.24 -1.05 -16.51
N MET A 27 -5.65 -1.00 -15.25
CA MET A 27 -4.76 -1.27 -14.12
C MET A 27 -4.19 -2.71 -14.16
N GLU A 28 -5.02 -3.70 -14.43
CA GLU A 28 -4.57 -5.10 -14.58
C GLU A 28 -3.59 -5.28 -15.74
N ARG A 29 -3.77 -4.54 -16.83
CA ARG A 29 -2.84 -4.54 -17.98
C ARG A 29 -1.50 -3.88 -17.66
N THR A 30 -1.49 -2.90 -16.76
CA THR A 30 -0.27 -2.20 -16.34
C THR A 30 0.65 -3.11 -15.55
N SER A 31 0.11 -3.98 -14.69
CA SER A 31 0.91 -4.92 -13.91
C SER A 31 0.12 -6.19 -13.60
N SER A 32 0.75 -7.35 -13.79
CA SER A 32 0.18 -8.65 -13.43
C SER A 32 -0.11 -8.80 -11.92
N SER A 33 0.45 -7.92 -11.08
CA SER A 33 0.17 -7.86 -9.65
C SER A 33 -1.18 -7.21 -9.35
N PHE A 34 -1.72 -6.39 -10.26
CA PHE A 34 -2.99 -5.68 -10.06
C PHE A 34 -4.17 -6.51 -10.58
N ARG A 35 -4.32 -7.71 -10.05
CA ARG A 35 -5.39 -8.61 -10.47
C ARG A 35 -6.77 -8.00 -10.26
N ARG A 36 -7.57 -7.95 -11.33
CA ARG A 36 -8.89 -7.29 -11.38
C ARG A 36 -8.85 -5.81 -11.07
N GLY A 37 -7.68 -5.17 -11.26
CA GLY A 37 -7.46 -3.77 -10.95
C GLY A 37 -7.27 -3.46 -9.46
N ASP A 38 -7.07 -4.49 -8.62
CA ASP A 38 -6.84 -4.30 -7.19
C ASP A 38 -5.39 -3.87 -6.91
N LEU A 39 -5.25 -2.63 -6.44
CA LEU A 39 -3.96 -2.05 -6.05
C LEU A 39 -3.49 -2.50 -4.66
N HIS A 40 -4.37 -3.06 -3.84
CA HIS A 40 -4.08 -3.45 -2.46
C HIS A 40 -3.71 -4.92 -2.31
N GLY A 41 -3.98 -5.73 -3.33
CA GLY A 41 -3.62 -7.15 -3.39
C GLY A 41 -4.51 -8.07 -2.57
N ILE A 42 -5.23 -7.56 -1.57
CA ILE A 42 -6.22 -8.28 -0.77
C ILE A 42 -7.34 -7.36 -0.32
N ALA A 43 -8.53 -7.94 -0.12
CA ALA A 43 -9.70 -7.20 0.34
C ALA A 43 -9.49 -6.56 1.73
N SER A 44 -10.05 -5.37 1.92
CA SER A 44 -10.06 -4.68 3.22
C SER A 44 -11.27 -5.10 4.05
N THR A 45 -11.35 -6.39 4.35
CA THR A 45 -12.37 -6.95 5.24
C THR A 45 -11.94 -6.90 6.70
N THR A 46 -12.89 -6.88 7.61
CA THR A 46 -12.60 -6.72 9.05
C THR A 46 -11.67 -7.80 9.62
N TYR A 47 -11.75 -9.03 9.11
CA TYR A 47 -10.87 -10.12 9.52
C TYR A 47 -9.48 -10.10 8.86
N GLN A 48 -9.27 -9.22 7.88
CA GLN A 48 -7.98 -8.99 7.19
C GLN A 48 -7.46 -7.57 7.44
N TYR A 49 -7.62 -7.08 8.65
CA TYR A 49 -7.18 -5.75 9.05
C TYR A 49 -6.12 -5.81 10.15
N GLY A 50 -5.31 -4.78 10.27
CA GLY A 50 -4.29 -4.68 11.31
C GLY A 50 -3.28 -5.82 11.25
N ALA A 51 -2.99 -6.41 12.41
CA ALA A 51 -2.04 -7.51 12.55
C ALA A 51 -2.45 -8.83 11.84
N HIS A 52 -3.68 -8.92 11.37
CA HIS A 52 -4.19 -10.07 10.61
C HIS A 52 -4.00 -9.93 9.09
N ARG A 53 -3.35 -8.88 8.64
CA ARG A 53 -3.17 -8.59 7.22
C ARG A 53 -1.76 -8.98 6.74
N PRO A 54 -1.57 -9.79 5.68
CA PRO A 54 -2.58 -10.47 4.82
C PRO A 54 -3.23 -11.67 5.50
N THR A 55 -2.54 -12.31 6.41
CA THR A 55 -2.99 -13.39 7.30
C THR A 55 -2.36 -13.20 8.68
N PRO A 56 -2.88 -13.79 9.75
CA PRO A 56 -2.30 -13.67 11.09
C PRO A 56 -0.81 -14.05 11.12
N ASP A 57 -0.42 -15.08 10.41
CA ASP A 57 0.96 -15.60 10.38
C ASP A 57 1.94 -14.64 9.68
N LEU A 58 1.44 -13.84 8.73
CA LEU A 58 2.24 -12.93 7.91
C LEU A 58 2.12 -11.46 8.35
N GLY A 59 1.26 -11.17 9.33
CA GLY A 59 0.96 -9.79 9.77
C GLY A 59 2.14 -9.03 10.35
N GLY A 60 3.21 -9.73 10.74
CA GLY A 60 4.43 -9.13 11.30
C GLY A 60 5.53 -8.80 10.27
N ASN A 61 5.22 -8.78 9.00
CA ASN A 61 6.18 -8.57 7.89
C ASN A 61 7.26 -9.66 7.73
N VAL A 62 7.26 -10.70 8.55
CA VAL A 62 8.22 -11.81 8.51
C VAL A 62 7.56 -13.05 7.92
N VAL A 63 8.27 -13.78 7.09
CA VAL A 63 7.79 -15.06 6.57
C VAL A 63 8.13 -16.19 7.56
N PRO A 64 7.13 -16.90 8.11
CA PRO A 64 7.37 -17.99 9.04
C PRO A 64 8.27 -19.08 8.42
N GLY A 65 9.24 -19.54 9.19
CA GLY A 65 10.20 -20.56 8.74
C GLY A 65 11.30 -20.07 7.81
N CYS A 66 11.32 -18.78 7.46
CA CYS A 66 12.35 -18.17 6.61
C CYS A 66 13.06 -17.06 7.39
N GLU A 67 14.31 -17.30 7.77
CA GLU A 67 15.11 -16.26 8.42
C GLU A 67 15.41 -15.10 7.46
N ARG A 68 15.28 -13.88 7.95
CA ARG A 68 15.60 -12.64 7.22
C ARG A 68 14.83 -12.44 5.90
N LEU A 69 13.67 -13.07 5.75
CA LEU A 69 12.76 -12.85 4.64
C LEU A 69 11.60 -11.97 5.09
N TYR A 70 11.49 -10.80 4.50
CA TYR A 70 10.49 -9.81 4.86
C TYR A 70 9.53 -9.55 3.71
N LEU A 71 8.25 -9.41 4.03
CA LEU A 71 7.20 -9.04 3.08
C LEU A 71 6.93 -7.55 3.15
N VAL A 72 6.91 -6.92 1.98
CA VAL A 72 6.61 -5.49 1.82
C VAL A 72 5.58 -5.32 0.71
N GLY A 73 4.53 -4.58 0.98
CA GLY A 73 3.53 -4.29 -0.04
C GLY A 73 2.23 -3.75 0.55
N PRO A 74 1.29 -3.33 -0.30
CA PRO A 74 0.00 -2.79 0.14
C PRO A 74 -0.89 -3.85 0.81
N PHE A 75 -0.56 -5.13 0.65
CA PHE A 75 -1.21 -6.25 1.32
C PHE A 75 -0.77 -6.44 2.77
N GLN A 76 0.28 -5.76 3.23
CA GLN A 76 0.74 -5.77 4.63
C GLN A 76 0.10 -4.63 5.43
N HIS A 77 0.03 -4.77 6.76
CA HIS A 77 -0.34 -3.66 7.63
C HIS A 77 0.76 -2.58 7.61
N PRO A 78 0.42 -1.30 7.58
CA PRO A 78 -0.89 -0.65 7.66
C PRO A 78 -1.71 -0.66 6.36
N GLY A 79 -1.18 -1.17 5.27
CA GLY A 79 -1.84 -1.27 3.97
C GLY A 79 -1.96 0.06 3.23
N GLY A 80 -2.28 -0.01 1.94
CA GLY A 80 -2.80 1.09 1.13
C GLY A 80 -1.97 2.37 0.95
N GLY A 81 -0.86 2.53 1.63
CA GLY A 81 -0.02 3.71 1.54
C GLY A 81 1.32 3.43 0.86
N VAL A 82 1.86 4.44 0.18
CA VAL A 82 3.14 4.32 -0.54
C VAL A 82 4.33 4.11 0.40
N PHE A 83 4.26 4.64 1.62
CA PHE A 83 5.41 4.68 2.53
C PHE A 83 5.29 3.76 3.75
N GLY A 84 4.08 3.45 4.20
CA GLY A 84 3.84 2.79 5.48
C GLY A 84 4.42 1.38 5.55
N ALA A 85 4.13 0.54 4.57
CA ALA A 85 4.56 -0.86 4.56
C ALA A 85 6.08 -1.02 4.47
N GLY A 86 6.75 -0.22 3.64
CA GLY A 86 8.21 -0.23 3.52
C GLY A 86 8.91 0.17 4.82
N ARG A 87 8.40 1.22 5.49
CA ARG A 87 8.92 1.64 6.78
C ARG A 87 8.73 0.59 7.87
N ALA A 88 7.55 -0.05 7.93
CA ALA A 88 7.27 -1.10 8.91
C ALA A 88 8.21 -2.29 8.73
N ALA A 89 8.38 -2.78 7.51
CA ALA A 89 9.29 -3.88 7.21
C ALA A 89 10.76 -3.51 7.51
N ALA A 90 11.18 -2.28 7.21
CA ALA A 90 12.52 -1.80 7.54
C ALA A 90 12.76 -1.77 9.06
N ILE A 91 11.82 -1.25 9.84
CA ILE A 91 11.91 -1.26 11.31
C ILE A 91 12.07 -2.71 11.81
N ARG A 92 11.25 -3.63 11.32
CA ARG A 92 11.33 -5.04 11.69
C ARG A 92 12.70 -5.66 11.35
N ALA A 93 13.22 -5.41 10.14
CA ALA A 93 14.52 -5.88 9.73
C ALA A 93 15.65 -5.34 10.61
N PHE A 94 15.57 -4.07 11.01
CA PHE A 94 16.54 -3.44 11.91
C PHE A 94 16.50 -4.03 13.32
N GLU A 95 15.30 -4.32 13.85
CA GLU A 95 15.12 -5.02 15.12
C GLU A 95 15.78 -6.39 15.11
N ASP A 96 15.54 -7.19 14.08
CA ASP A 96 16.12 -8.53 13.92
C ASP A 96 17.65 -8.49 13.78
N LEU A 97 18.18 -7.42 13.18
CA LEU A 97 19.63 -7.16 13.06
C LEU A 97 20.22 -6.49 14.30
N LYS A 98 19.43 -6.16 15.32
CA LYS A 98 19.81 -5.40 16.52
C LYS A 98 20.40 -4.03 16.20
N LEU A 99 19.90 -3.38 15.16
CA LEU A 99 20.27 -2.04 14.74
C LEU A 99 19.21 -1.03 15.17
N ASP A 100 19.66 0.19 15.47
CA ASP A 100 18.76 1.29 15.82
C ASP A 100 18.30 2.02 14.55
N PHE A 101 17.06 1.81 14.14
CA PHE A 101 16.48 2.44 12.98
C PHE A 101 16.49 3.97 13.06
N ALA A 102 16.28 4.55 14.24
CA ALA A 102 16.25 5.99 14.42
C ALA A 102 17.62 6.64 14.15
N LYS A 103 18.71 5.95 14.47
CA LYS A 103 20.07 6.46 14.21
C LYS A 103 20.47 6.43 12.74
N VAL A 104 19.90 5.53 11.96
CA VAL A 104 20.22 5.39 10.53
C VAL A 104 19.29 6.26 9.67
N GLY A 105 18.03 6.38 10.04
CA GLY A 105 17.04 7.18 9.32
C GLY A 105 17.12 8.70 9.52
N ALA A 106 17.98 9.17 10.40
CA ALA A 106 18.15 10.60 10.73
C ALA A 106 19.22 11.33 9.89
N ARG A 107 19.72 10.72 8.79
CA ARG A 107 20.70 11.33 7.88
C ARG A 107 20.06 11.88 6.62
#